data_5b492c0f5cf8338b36ac965ca520adf6
#
_entry.id   5b492c0f5cf8338b36ac965ca520adf6
#
_cell.length_a   1.000
_cell.length_b   1.000
_cell.length_c   1.000
_cell.angle_alpha   90.00
_cell.angle_beta   90.00
_cell.angle_gamma   90.00
#
_symmetry.space_group_name_H-M   'P 1'
#
loop_
_entity.id
_entity.type
_entity.pdbx_description
1 polymer ?
#
loop_
_entity_poly.entity_id
_entity_poly.type
_entity_poly.pdbx_seq_one_letter_code
_entity_poly.pdbx_strand_id
1 'polypeptide(L)'
;MKNIFCFLLVLFFQSFFSQDISKKLDQTTKSLLNEPEMYSANLSFYVADEQGNFIYEYQGNKGLSTASTQKVFTAMAALEMLGKDFRYTTKVSYTGNIEEGRLSGDLIVSSNGDPTLGSWRYTGYKPEDFQNKVIQAIKSLGIYKIGGNLIIDDSYFDIQTIPGGWPWNDIGNYYGAGVWGVNWRENQFDMHISGGANAGASTSFKKIVNLPEQVKWVNETHTAGKETGDRSIIYTAPYSEVAYINGTLPSGKMTVVSGSVPNPPMQLGLEMYNLLLNNDIEIKGKVTSASQLLIEGKEYAPLKGKEILVYYSPTMDKIVYWFMRKSVNLYGETLVKTFGLLV
;
A
#
# COMPACT_ATOMS: atom_id res chain seq x y z
N MET A 1 -65.59 3.98 9.00
CA MET A 1 -65.19 5.29 8.45
C MET A 1 -64.08 5.99 9.30
N LYS A 2 -64.13 5.98 10.65
CA LYS A 2 -63.08 6.63 11.46
C LYS A 2 -61.66 6.08 11.25
N ASN A 3 -61.51 4.75 11.04
CA ASN A 3 -60.19 4.11 10.87
C ASN A 3 -59.53 4.37 9.51
N ILE A 4 -60.36 4.60 8.47
CA ILE A 4 -59.84 4.95 7.11
C ILE A 4 -59.34 6.39 7.10
N PHE A 5 -59.96 7.28 7.86
CA PHE A 5 -59.56 8.68 7.95
C PHE A 5 -58.21 8.85 8.68
N CYS A 6 -57.97 8.06 9.75
CA CYS A 6 -56.68 8.03 10.45
C CYS A 6 -55.54 7.46 9.56
N PHE A 7 -55.82 6.44 8.75
CA PHE A 7 -54.80 5.85 7.84
C PHE A 7 -54.43 6.82 6.71
N LEU A 8 -55.40 7.52 6.17
CA LEU A 8 -55.16 8.58 5.17
C LEU A 8 -54.40 9.78 5.75
N LEU A 9 -54.62 10.14 7.02
CA LEU A 9 -53.90 11.21 7.68
C LEU A 9 -52.43 10.85 7.92
N VAL A 10 -52.14 9.62 8.32
CA VAL A 10 -50.75 9.13 8.50
C VAL A 10 -49.98 9.09 7.20
N LEU A 11 -50.60 8.63 6.09
CA LEU A 11 -49.99 8.66 4.77
C LEU A 11 -49.73 10.09 4.26
N PHE A 12 -50.61 11.03 4.59
CA PHE A 12 -50.45 12.44 4.20
C PHE A 12 -49.29 13.09 4.98
N PHE A 13 -49.10 12.76 6.27
CA PHE A 13 -47.97 13.27 7.06
C PHE A 13 -46.62 12.76 6.58
N GLN A 14 -46.50 11.52 6.17
CA GLN A 14 -45.25 11.00 5.63
C GLN A 14 -44.86 11.68 4.32
N SER A 15 -45.80 12.02 3.46
CA SER A 15 -45.58 12.74 2.21
C SER A 15 -45.06 14.18 2.44
N PHE A 16 -45.45 14.84 3.49
CA PHE A 16 -45.01 16.19 3.82
C PHE A 16 -43.55 16.26 4.29
N PHE A 17 -43.03 15.24 5.03
CA PHE A 17 -41.65 15.20 5.46
C PHE A 17 -40.67 14.94 4.28
N SER A 18 -41.07 14.09 3.33
CA SER A 18 -40.26 13.82 2.13
C SER A 18 -40.14 15.05 1.22
N GLN A 19 -41.25 15.78 1.02
CA GLN A 19 -41.25 17.02 0.21
C GLN A 19 -40.40 18.13 0.83
N ASP A 20 -40.31 18.22 2.18
CA ASP A 20 -39.52 19.23 2.87
C ASP A 20 -38.00 18.96 2.69
N ILE A 21 -37.54 17.71 2.77
CA ILE A 21 -36.14 17.33 2.57
C ILE A 21 -35.68 17.64 1.14
N SER A 22 -36.41 17.20 0.13
CA SER A 22 -36.10 17.47 -1.27
C SER A 22 -36.03 18.96 -1.57
N LYS A 23 -36.98 19.75 -1.03
CA LYS A 23 -37.01 21.21 -1.19
C LYS A 23 -35.81 21.88 -0.51
N LYS A 24 -35.41 21.42 0.68
CA LYS A 24 -34.24 21.95 1.40
C LYS A 24 -32.96 21.63 0.62
N LEU A 25 -32.80 20.39 0.07
CA LEU A 25 -31.66 19.99 -0.75
C LEU A 25 -31.58 20.87 -2.01
N ASP A 26 -32.69 21.10 -2.70
CA ASP A 26 -32.73 21.96 -3.88
C ASP A 26 -32.33 23.42 -3.56
N GLN A 27 -32.82 23.99 -2.48
CA GLN A 27 -32.46 25.34 -2.05
C GLN A 27 -30.96 25.42 -1.69
N THR A 28 -30.43 24.43 -0.96
CA THR A 28 -29.03 24.39 -0.58
C THR A 28 -28.14 24.26 -1.79
N THR A 29 -28.48 23.37 -2.75
CA THR A 29 -27.74 23.18 -3.99
C THR A 29 -27.72 24.47 -4.82
N LYS A 30 -28.85 25.15 -4.96
CA LYS A 30 -28.94 26.47 -5.65
C LYS A 30 -28.09 27.53 -4.96
N SER A 31 -28.13 27.59 -3.62
CA SER A 31 -27.27 28.52 -2.87
C SER A 31 -25.80 28.24 -3.11
N LEU A 32 -25.36 26.98 -3.03
CA LEU A 32 -23.97 26.56 -3.30
C LEU A 32 -23.54 26.97 -4.71
N LEU A 33 -24.35 26.71 -5.73
CA LEU A 33 -24.04 27.02 -7.12
C LEU A 33 -23.91 28.53 -7.42
N ASN A 34 -24.46 29.38 -6.55
CA ASN A 34 -24.32 30.83 -6.66
C ASN A 34 -23.06 31.40 -5.98
N GLU A 35 -22.30 30.57 -5.25
CA GLU A 35 -21.01 31.01 -4.70
C GLU A 35 -20.00 31.25 -5.82
N PRO A 36 -19.18 32.34 -5.76
CA PRO A 36 -18.22 32.68 -6.80
C PRO A 36 -17.25 31.55 -7.13
N GLU A 37 -16.86 30.74 -6.16
CA GLU A 37 -15.96 29.61 -6.27
C GLU A 37 -16.53 28.49 -7.14
N MET A 38 -17.86 28.44 -7.27
CA MET A 38 -18.56 27.40 -8.06
C MET A 38 -18.64 27.73 -9.56
N TYR A 39 -18.23 28.92 -9.99
CA TYR A 39 -18.34 29.37 -11.39
C TYR A 39 -17.72 28.36 -12.39
N SER A 40 -16.57 27.79 -12.06
CA SER A 40 -15.86 26.79 -12.91
C SER A 40 -15.94 25.38 -12.36
N ALA A 41 -16.75 25.14 -11.34
CA ALA A 41 -16.85 23.83 -10.71
C ALA A 41 -17.87 22.94 -11.42
N ASN A 42 -17.62 21.62 -11.35
CA ASN A 42 -18.59 20.61 -11.72
C ASN A 42 -19.19 20.01 -10.45
N LEU A 43 -20.49 19.92 -10.38
CA LEU A 43 -21.23 19.30 -9.29
C LEU A 43 -22.13 18.19 -9.82
N SER A 44 -22.12 17.04 -9.16
CA SER A 44 -23.12 15.98 -9.31
C SER A 44 -23.53 15.55 -7.90
N PHE A 45 -24.82 15.50 -7.67
CA PHE A 45 -25.37 15.19 -6.34
C PHE A 45 -26.60 14.30 -6.49
N TYR A 46 -26.58 13.15 -5.83
CA TYR A 46 -27.68 12.18 -5.83
C TYR A 46 -27.95 11.70 -4.41
N VAL A 47 -29.20 11.70 -4.00
CA VAL A 47 -29.66 11.27 -2.69
C VAL A 47 -30.76 10.24 -2.82
N ALA A 48 -30.58 9.12 -2.14
CA ALA A 48 -31.56 8.05 -2.01
C ALA A 48 -31.74 7.68 -0.54
N ASP A 49 -32.84 7.01 -0.20
CA ASP A 49 -33.04 6.39 1.11
C ASP A 49 -32.27 5.05 1.23
N GLU A 50 -32.37 4.40 2.39
CA GLU A 50 -31.74 3.12 2.69
C GLU A 50 -32.23 1.98 1.78
N GLN A 51 -33.39 2.11 1.18
CA GLN A 51 -33.99 1.16 0.26
C GLN A 51 -33.63 1.48 -1.20
N GLY A 52 -32.89 2.56 -1.45
CA GLY A 52 -32.48 3.00 -2.79
C GLY A 52 -33.54 3.86 -3.50
N ASN A 53 -34.62 4.26 -2.82
CA ASN A 53 -35.62 5.13 -3.44
C ASN A 53 -35.07 6.55 -3.60
N PHE A 54 -35.34 7.14 -4.75
CA PHE A 54 -34.95 8.50 -5.09
C PHE A 54 -35.55 9.55 -4.15
N ILE A 55 -34.69 10.45 -3.68
CA ILE A 55 -35.10 11.62 -2.87
C ILE A 55 -34.83 12.92 -3.63
N TYR A 56 -33.62 13.11 -4.16
CA TYR A 56 -33.21 14.33 -4.84
C TYR A 56 -31.99 14.10 -5.74
N GLU A 57 -31.91 14.84 -6.84
CA GLU A 57 -30.68 14.88 -7.66
C GLU A 57 -30.42 16.26 -8.24
N TYR A 58 -29.13 16.54 -8.45
CA TYR A 58 -28.65 17.60 -9.32
C TYR A 58 -27.55 17.02 -10.21
N GLN A 59 -27.82 16.91 -11.52
CA GLN A 59 -26.90 16.27 -12.49
C GLN A 59 -26.43 14.87 -12.05
N GLY A 60 -27.29 14.06 -11.45
CA GLY A 60 -26.97 12.74 -10.90
C GLY A 60 -26.36 11.76 -11.90
N ASN A 61 -26.65 11.93 -13.21
CA ASN A 61 -26.10 11.13 -14.30
C ASN A 61 -24.75 11.64 -14.85
N LYS A 62 -24.19 12.73 -14.29
CA LYS A 62 -22.92 13.29 -14.76
C LYS A 62 -21.76 12.46 -14.23
N GLY A 63 -20.96 11.89 -15.15
CA GLY A 63 -19.71 11.22 -14.79
C GLY A 63 -18.65 12.22 -14.36
N LEU A 64 -18.08 11.99 -13.18
CA LEU A 64 -16.98 12.78 -12.62
C LEU A 64 -15.83 11.84 -12.21
N SER A 65 -14.60 12.37 -12.16
CA SER A 65 -13.48 11.63 -11.60
C SER A 65 -13.70 11.37 -10.12
N THR A 66 -13.75 10.09 -9.76
CA THR A 66 -14.08 9.65 -8.39
C THR A 66 -12.93 9.82 -7.42
N ALA A 67 -11.68 9.93 -7.92
CA ALA A 67 -10.49 9.85 -7.10
C ALA A 67 -10.60 8.67 -6.11
N SER A 68 -10.18 8.85 -4.86
CA SER A 68 -10.19 7.77 -3.86
C SER A 68 -11.58 7.32 -3.38
N THR A 69 -12.66 7.99 -3.77
CA THR A 69 -14.01 7.48 -3.46
C THR A 69 -14.31 6.18 -4.22
N GLN A 70 -13.63 5.91 -5.34
CA GLN A 70 -13.71 4.62 -6.04
C GLN A 70 -13.31 3.44 -5.13
N LYS A 71 -12.48 3.64 -4.12
CA LYS A 71 -12.06 2.61 -3.18
C LYS A 71 -13.21 1.95 -2.43
N VAL A 72 -14.35 2.63 -2.31
CA VAL A 72 -15.58 2.05 -1.73
C VAL A 72 -15.98 0.79 -2.50
N PHE A 73 -15.99 0.83 -3.83
CA PHE A 73 -16.34 -0.32 -4.67
C PHE A 73 -15.32 -1.45 -4.53
N THR A 74 -14.02 -1.12 -4.52
CA THR A 74 -12.96 -2.11 -4.30
C THR A 74 -13.07 -2.77 -2.93
N ALA A 75 -13.37 -2.00 -1.88
CA ALA A 75 -13.56 -2.52 -0.53
C ALA A 75 -14.78 -3.44 -0.42
N MET A 76 -15.90 -3.06 -1.05
CA MET A 76 -17.10 -3.90 -1.11
C MET A 76 -16.83 -5.21 -1.86
N ALA A 77 -16.18 -5.14 -3.03
CA ALA A 77 -15.79 -6.31 -3.80
C ALA A 77 -14.88 -7.25 -2.98
N ALA A 78 -13.92 -6.70 -2.22
CA ALA A 78 -13.04 -7.50 -1.37
C ALA A 78 -13.81 -8.25 -0.29
N LEU A 79 -14.74 -7.59 0.39
CA LEU A 79 -15.55 -8.23 1.43
C LEU A 79 -16.52 -9.27 0.86
N GLU A 80 -17.06 -9.05 -0.34
CA GLU A 80 -17.98 -9.97 -1.00
C GLU A 80 -17.25 -11.18 -1.60
N MET A 81 -16.15 -10.95 -2.34
CA MET A 81 -15.44 -12.01 -3.07
C MET A 81 -14.52 -12.85 -2.18
N LEU A 82 -13.83 -12.22 -1.23
CA LEU A 82 -12.86 -12.88 -0.36
C LEU A 82 -13.43 -13.21 1.02
N GLY A 83 -14.40 -12.45 1.49
CA GLY A 83 -14.93 -12.54 2.84
C GLY A 83 -14.12 -11.78 3.88
N LYS A 84 -14.77 -11.35 4.96
CA LYS A 84 -14.16 -10.53 6.03
C LYS A 84 -13.00 -11.23 6.77
N ASP A 85 -12.99 -12.55 6.81
CA ASP A 85 -12.02 -13.36 7.55
C ASP A 85 -10.85 -13.82 6.67
N PHE A 86 -10.85 -13.50 5.37
CA PHE A 86 -9.75 -13.80 4.47
C PHE A 86 -8.43 -13.22 5.00
N ARG A 87 -7.34 -13.97 4.78
CA ARG A 87 -5.97 -13.57 5.14
C ARG A 87 -5.02 -13.92 4.00
N TYR A 88 -4.16 -13.00 3.69
CA TYR A 88 -2.97 -13.33 2.91
C TYR A 88 -2.03 -14.21 3.71
N THR A 89 -1.16 -14.94 3.00
CA THR A 89 -0.17 -15.84 3.60
C THR A 89 1.24 -15.52 3.09
N THR A 90 2.19 -15.51 4.01
CA THR A 90 3.61 -15.51 3.71
C THR A 90 4.23 -16.77 4.28
N LYS A 91 4.99 -17.49 3.48
CA LYS A 91 5.60 -18.77 3.85
C LYS A 91 7.11 -18.64 3.88
N VAL A 92 7.73 -19.33 4.82
CA VAL A 92 9.17 -19.58 4.82
C VAL A 92 9.39 -21.07 4.65
N SER A 93 10.19 -21.44 3.69
CA SER A 93 10.52 -22.83 3.36
C SER A 93 11.99 -22.97 3.01
N TYR A 94 12.47 -24.21 2.91
CA TYR A 94 13.81 -24.50 2.49
C TYR A 94 13.86 -25.68 1.53
N THR A 95 14.89 -25.71 0.68
CA THR A 95 15.23 -26.87 -0.18
C THR A 95 16.45 -27.62 0.38
N GLY A 96 16.72 -28.79 -0.13
CA GLY A 96 17.86 -29.60 0.28
C GLY A 96 17.67 -30.29 1.65
N ASN A 97 18.79 -30.69 2.27
CA ASN A 97 18.83 -31.43 3.52
C ASN A 97 19.52 -30.63 4.63
N ILE A 98 19.13 -30.91 5.86
CA ILE A 98 19.77 -30.38 7.07
C ILE A 98 20.60 -31.50 7.67
N GLU A 99 21.92 -31.30 7.76
CA GLU A 99 22.90 -32.21 8.34
C GLU A 99 23.77 -31.42 9.32
N GLU A 100 23.81 -31.85 10.57
CA GLU A 100 24.58 -31.17 11.64
C GLU A 100 24.36 -29.65 11.69
N GLY A 101 23.11 -29.20 11.54
CA GLY A 101 22.75 -27.78 11.56
C GLY A 101 23.12 -27.00 10.30
N ARG A 102 23.55 -27.67 9.23
CA ARG A 102 23.87 -27.08 7.94
C ARG A 102 22.81 -27.45 6.93
N LEU A 103 22.12 -26.45 6.39
CA LEU A 103 21.21 -26.59 5.28
C LEU A 103 22.00 -26.57 3.97
N SER A 104 21.89 -27.64 3.15
CA SER A 104 22.59 -27.71 1.87
C SER A 104 21.96 -26.90 0.74
N GLY A 105 20.67 -26.55 0.87
CA GLY A 105 19.90 -25.84 -0.14
C GLY A 105 19.59 -24.38 0.22
N ASP A 106 18.55 -23.86 -0.40
CA ASP A 106 18.12 -22.45 -0.31
C ASP A 106 17.12 -22.25 0.82
N LEU A 107 17.08 -21.04 1.36
CA LEU A 107 15.98 -20.51 2.19
C LEU A 107 15.09 -19.65 1.31
N ILE A 108 13.78 -19.88 1.37
CA ILE A 108 12.80 -19.24 0.49
C ILE A 108 11.74 -18.53 1.31
N VAL A 109 11.46 -17.29 0.97
CA VAL A 109 10.30 -16.52 1.49
C VAL A 109 9.36 -16.26 0.32
N SER A 110 8.13 -16.76 0.39
CA SER A 110 7.10 -16.56 -0.64
C SER A 110 5.85 -15.95 -0.03
N SER A 111 5.08 -15.20 -0.82
CA SER A 111 3.81 -14.63 -0.38
C SER A 111 2.79 -14.66 -1.51
N ASN A 112 1.52 -14.69 -1.16
CA ASN A 112 0.42 -14.52 -2.11
C ASN A 112 -0.04 -13.05 -2.23
N GLY A 113 0.90 -12.11 -2.12
CA GLY A 113 0.66 -10.70 -2.34
C GLY A 113 0.32 -9.89 -1.09
N ASP A 114 0.57 -10.39 0.13
CA ASP A 114 0.25 -9.66 1.38
C ASP A 114 0.76 -8.21 1.36
N PRO A 115 -0.12 -7.18 1.29
CA PRO A 115 0.32 -5.79 1.30
C PRO A 115 0.64 -5.27 2.70
N THR A 116 0.39 -6.10 3.73
CA THR A 116 0.52 -5.71 5.15
C THR A 116 1.73 -6.32 5.83
N LEU A 117 2.55 -7.10 5.13
CA LEU A 117 3.73 -7.75 5.71
C LEU A 117 4.72 -6.69 6.23
N GLY A 118 4.94 -6.71 7.54
CA GLY A 118 5.78 -5.72 8.21
C GLY A 118 5.17 -4.31 8.29
N SER A 119 3.85 -4.17 8.16
CA SER A 119 3.19 -2.87 8.31
C SER A 119 3.15 -2.41 9.77
N TRP A 120 3.50 -1.14 9.99
CA TRP A 120 3.44 -0.51 11.32
C TRP A 120 2.02 -0.22 11.81
N ARG A 121 1.00 -0.39 10.95
CA ARG A 121 -0.40 -0.06 11.27
C ARG A 121 -1.06 -1.09 12.17
N TYR A 122 -0.51 -2.30 12.21
CA TYR A 122 -1.14 -3.43 12.90
C TYR A 122 -0.27 -3.90 14.06
N THR A 123 -0.84 -3.90 15.26
CA THR A 123 -0.18 -4.49 16.43
C THR A 123 -0.02 -5.99 16.23
N GLY A 124 1.19 -6.53 16.45
CA GLY A 124 1.52 -7.94 16.26
C GLY A 124 1.88 -8.32 14.80
N TYR A 125 1.99 -7.33 13.88
CA TYR A 125 2.34 -7.54 12.49
C TYR A 125 3.48 -6.62 12.00
N LYS A 126 4.18 -5.99 12.94
CA LYS A 126 5.32 -5.14 12.63
C LYS A 126 6.47 -5.97 12.05
N PRO A 127 7.47 -5.33 11.43
CA PRO A 127 8.61 -6.04 10.87
C PRO A 127 9.26 -7.02 11.85
N GLU A 128 9.44 -6.59 13.10
CA GLU A 128 10.07 -7.38 14.15
C GLU A 128 9.25 -8.63 14.51
N ASP A 129 7.91 -8.57 14.43
CA ASP A 129 7.03 -9.69 14.72
C ASP A 129 7.22 -10.84 13.71
N PHE A 130 7.31 -10.50 12.41
CA PHE A 130 7.62 -11.47 11.36
C PHE A 130 9.04 -11.98 11.47
N GLN A 131 10.03 -11.10 11.60
CA GLN A 131 11.46 -11.40 11.66
C GLN A 131 11.78 -12.35 12.83
N ASN A 132 11.22 -12.10 14.01
CA ASN A 132 11.40 -12.96 15.19
C ASN A 132 10.85 -14.36 14.96
N LYS A 133 9.68 -14.49 14.31
CA LYS A 133 9.11 -15.81 14.00
C LYS A 133 9.96 -16.59 13.01
N VAL A 134 10.54 -15.91 12.01
CA VAL A 134 11.46 -16.55 11.05
C VAL A 134 12.71 -17.07 11.77
N ILE A 135 13.33 -16.25 12.61
CA ILE A 135 14.51 -16.68 13.38
C ILE A 135 14.18 -17.87 14.30
N GLN A 136 13.06 -17.81 14.99
CA GLN A 136 12.61 -18.92 15.84
C GLN A 136 12.40 -20.20 15.04
N ALA A 137 11.75 -20.14 13.87
CA ALA A 137 11.52 -21.29 13.00
C ALA A 137 12.84 -21.90 12.50
N ILE A 138 13.79 -21.09 12.08
CA ILE A 138 15.12 -21.58 11.62
C ILE A 138 15.93 -22.20 12.77
N LYS A 139 15.96 -21.52 13.93
CA LYS A 139 16.67 -22.01 15.12
C LYS A 139 16.06 -23.29 15.71
N SER A 140 14.73 -23.48 15.59
CA SER A 140 14.06 -24.71 16.04
C SER A 140 14.49 -25.97 15.26
N LEU A 141 14.96 -25.77 14.03
CA LEU A 141 15.55 -26.84 13.21
C LEU A 141 17.06 -27.01 13.44
N GLY A 142 17.65 -26.24 14.36
CA GLY A 142 19.08 -26.24 14.65
C GLY A 142 19.96 -25.66 13.52
N ILE A 143 19.37 -24.93 12.56
CA ILE A 143 20.12 -24.39 11.41
C ILE A 143 20.95 -23.19 11.88
N TYR A 144 22.27 -23.28 11.70
CA TYR A 144 23.21 -22.17 11.89
C TYR A 144 23.96 -21.78 10.61
N LYS A 145 23.79 -22.57 9.52
CA LYS A 145 24.44 -22.30 8.24
C LYS A 145 23.55 -22.72 7.08
N ILE A 146 23.39 -21.81 6.11
CA ILE A 146 22.66 -22.02 4.86
C ILE A 146 23.68 -22.04 3.72
N GLY A 147 23.76 -23.15 3.00
CA GLY A 147 24.72 -23.35 1.91
C GLY A 147 24.27 -22.74 0.60
N GLY A 148 22.97 -22.61 0.38
CA GLY A 148 22.35 -22.01 -0.80
C GLY A 148 22.03 -20.52 -0.63
N ASN A 149 21.06 -20.05 -1.41
CA ASN A 149 20.64 -18.67 -1.51
C ASN A 149 19.52 -18.33 -0.51
N LEU A 150 19.32 -17.03 -0.27
CA LEU A 150 18.07 -16.50 0.26
C LEU A 150 17.26 -15.98 -0.92
N ILE A 151 16.13 -16.64 -1.19
CA ILE A 151 15.29 -16.36 -2.35
C ILE A 151 13.97 -15.75 -1.85
N ILE A 152 13.63 -14.58 -2.37
CA ILE A 152 12.31 -13.98 -2.15
C ILE A 152 11.47 -14.32 -3.40
N ASP A 153 10.54 -15.24 -3.24
CA ASP A 153 9.66 -15.68 -4.31
C ASP A 153 8.45 -14.76 -4.42
N ASP A 154 8.58 -13.74 -5.24
CA ASP A 154 7.56 -12.75 -5.57
C ASP A 154 6.83 -13.06 -6.89
N SER A 155 6.93 -14.30 -7.38
CA SER A 155 6.35 -14.73 -8.66
C SER A 155 4.81 -14.89 -8.63
N TYR A 156 4.16 -14.66 -7.48
CA TYR A 156 2.71 -14.75 -7.37
C TYR A 156 1.96 -13.72 -8.23
N PHE A 157 2.50 -12.52 -8.38
CA PHE A 157 2.04 -11.52 -9.33
C PHE A 157 3.04 -11.38 -10.49
N ASP A 158 2.58 -10.81 -11.59
CA ASP A 158 3.44 -10.47 -12.73
C ASP A 158 4.47 -9.36 -12.39
N ILE A 159 5.42 -9.15 -13.28
CA ILE A 159 6.48 -8.15 -13.12
C ILE A 159 5.97 -6.70 -13.29
N GLN A 160 4.77 -6.50 -13.81
CA GLN A 160 4.17 -5.18 -13.94
C GLN A 160 3.59 -4.73 -12.59
N THR A 161 4.38 -4.01 -11.83
CA THR A 161 4.05 -3.60 -10.46
C THR A 161 3.22 -2.33 -10.38
N ILE A 162 3.30 -1.47 -11.40
CA ILE A 162 2.56 -0.20 -11.50
C ILE A 162 1.51 -0.33 -12.59
N PRO A 163 0.24 -0.01 -12.32
CA PRO A 163 -0.80 -0.01 -13.35
C PRO A 163 -0.54 1.08 -14.39
N GLY A 164 -1.04 0.88 -15.62
CA GLY A 164 -0.95 1.88 -16.68
C GLY A 164 -1.67 3.17 -16.32
N GLY A 165 -1.14 4.30 -16.79
CA GLY A 165 -1.76 5.61 -16.63
C GLY A 165 -1.40 6.37 -15.35
N TRP A 166 -0.58 5.82 -14.46
CA TRP A 166 -0.08 6.57 -13.31
C TRP A 166 0.97 7.60 -13.76
N PRO A 167 0.87 8.87 -13.30
CA PRO A 167 1.83 9.90 -13.63
C PRO A 167 3.20 9.61 -13.04
N TRP A 168 4.26 9.95 -13.79
CA TRP A 168 5.65 9.76 -13.35
C TRP A 168 5.97 10.41 -12.00
N ASN A 169 5.38 11.58 -11.74
CA ASN A 169 5.56 12.33 -10.49
C ASN A 169 4.86 11.71 -9.28
N ASP A 170 4.03 10.70 -9.47
CA ASP A 170 3.36 9.98 -8.36
C ASP A 170 4.12 8.71 -7.96
N ILE A 171 4.72 8.01 -8.92
CA ILE A 171 5.28 6.66 -8.77
C ILE A 171 6.36 6.59 -7.69
N GLY A 172 7.23 7.60 -7.59
CA GLY A 172 8.30 7.65 -6.60
C GLY A 172 7.87 7.99 -5.17
N ASN A 173 6.65 8.46 -4.96
CA ASN A 173 6.14 8.84 -3.65
C ASN A 173 5.42 7.65 -2.99
N TYR A 174 5.30 7.67 -1.66
CA TYR A 174 4.72 6.55 -0.90
C TYR A 174 3.33 6.11 -1.39
N TYR A 175 2.53 7.05 -1.89
CA TYR A 175 1.19 6.77 -2.41
C TYR A 175 1.20 6.18 -3.83
N GLY A 176 2.33 6.24 -4.51
CA GLY A 176 2.59 5.63 -5.82
C GLY A 176 3.32 4.30 -5.75
N ALA A 177 3.42 3.69 -4.56
CA ALA A 177 4.07 2.41 -4.39
C ALA A 177 3.37 1.31 -5.21
N GLY A 178 4.15 0.60 -6.03
CA GLY A 178 3.70 -0.54 -6.80
C GLY A 178 3.42 -1.77 -5.95
N VAL A 179 2.87 -2.82 -6.57
CA VAL A 179 2.51 -4.08 -5.93
C VAL A 179 3.37 -5.22 -6.48
N TRP A 180 3.99 -5.97 -5.58
CA TRP A 180 4.74 -7.20 -5.87
C TRP A 180 4.04 -8.42 -5.27
N GLY A 181 4.43 -9.61 -5.71
CA GLY A 181 4.02 -10.85 -5.05
C GLY A 181 4.46 -10.91 -3.59
N VAL A 182 5.56 -10.25 -3.25
CA VAL A 182 6.02 -10.02 -1.88
C VAL A 182 6.18 -8.52 -1.65
N ASN A 183 5.32 -7.95 -0.80
CA ASN A 183 5.43 -6.57 -0.35
C ASN A 183 6.10 -6.53 1.03
N TRP A 184 6.74 -5.41 1.37
CA TRP A 184 7.41 -5.25 2.66
C TRP A 184 7.30 -3.81 3.17
N ARG A 185 6.86 -3.64 4.43
CA ARG A 185 6.71 -2.31 5.07
C ARG A 185 5.86 -1.35 4.23
N GLU A 186 4.74 -1.84 3.68
CA GLU A 186 3.87 -1.09 2.75
C GLU A 186 4.64 -0.50 1.55
N ASN A 187 5.75 -1.11 1.17
CA ASN A 187 6.65 -0.66 0.10
C ASN A 187 7.07 0.81 0.25
N GLN A 188 7.22 1.28 1.50
CA GLN A 188 7.53 2.65 1.85
C GLN A 188 8.89 2.76 2.53
N PHE A 189 9.64 3.81 2.16
CA PHE A 189 10.81 4.29 2.90
C PHE A 189 10.60 5.73 3.34
N ASP A 190 11.40 6.19 4.32
CA ASP A 190 11.37 7.56 4.81
C ASP A 190 12.73 8.22 4.67
N MET A 191 12.73 9.42 4.11
CA MET A 191 13.91 10.26 3.90
C MET A 191 13.84 11.48 4.81
N HIS A 192 14.81 11.62 5.68
CA HIS A 192 14.96 12.78 6.55
C HIS A 192 15.86 13.80 5.88
N ILE A 193 15.32 14.97 5.53
CA ILE A 193 16.02 16.04 4.83
C ILE A 193 15.94 17.32 5.65
N SER A 194 17.07 17.98 5.86
CA SER A 194 17.12 19.28 6.51
C SER A 194 17.10 20.39 5.49
N GLY A 195 16.17 21.31 5.61
CA GLY A 195 16.25 22.60 4.94
C GLY A 195 17.40 23.43 5.49
N GLY A 196 18.01 24.27 4.64
CA GLY A 196 19.02 25.25 5.04
C GLY A 196 18.43 26.40 5.88
N ALA A 197 19.28 27.34 6.28
CA ALA A 197 18.87 28.46 7.14
C ALA A 197 17.95 29.46 6.42
N ASN A 198 18.18 29.69 5.12
CA ASN A 198 17.49 30.71 4.33
C ASN A 198 16.90 30.12 3.06
N ALA A 199 15.87 30.77 2.51
CA ALA A 199 15.31 30.41 1.21
C ALA A 199 16.41 30.46 0.13
N GLY A 200 16.39 29.48 -0.80
CA GLY A 200 17.40 29.28 -1.83
C GLY A 200 18.63 28.47 -1.40
N ALA A 201 18.84 28.26 -0.11
CA ALA A 201 19.96 27.44 0.38
C ALA A 201 19.76 25.97 0.02
N SER A 202 20.84 25.23 -0.16
CA SER A 202 20.83 23.78 -0.38
C SER A 202 20.25 23.04 0.82
N THR A 203 19.58 21.95 0.56
CA THR A 203 19.13 20.99 1.58
C THR A 203 20.18 19.89 1.80
N SER A 204 20.03 19.10 2.84
CA SER A 204 20.95 17.97 3.09
C SER A 204 20.21 16.74 3.60
N PHE A 205 20.53 15.57 3.02
CA PHE A 205 20.11 14.29 3.58
C PHE A 205 20.74 14.08 4.96
N LYS A 206 19.91 13.66 5.91
CA LYS A 206 20.34 13.27 7.25
C LYS A 206 20.29 11.77 7.44
N LYS A 207 19.23 11.14 6.93
CA LYS A 207 18.99 9.71 7.07
C LYS A 207 17.99 9.24 6.03
N ILE A 208 18.18 8.04 5.48
CA ILE A 208 17.18 7.30 4.74
C ILE A 208 16.91 6.01 5.52
N VAL A 209 15.66 5.67 5.73
CA VAL A 209 15.22 4.53 6.54
C VAL A 209 14.41 3.59 5.66
N ASN A 210 14.64 2.29 5.80
CA ASN A 210 13.92 1.24 5.08
C ASN A 210 14.12 1.27 3.56
N LEU A 211 15.32 1.59 3.10
CA LEU A 211 15.68 1.54 1.69
C LEU A 211 17.04 0.84 1.53
N PRO A 212 17.23 -0.03 0.51
CA PRO A 212 18.52 -0.62 0.22
C PRO A 212 19.60 0.43 -0.07
N GLU A 213 20.81 0.21 0.43
CA GLU A 213 21.96 1.11 0.22
C GLU A 213 22.37 1.23 -1.26
N GLN A 214 21.94 0.28 -2.12
CA GLN A 214 22.26 0.27 -3.54
C GLN A 214 21.61 1.39 -4.34
N VAL A 215 20.53 2.02 -3.82
CA VAL A 215 19.85 3.11 -4.51
C VAL A 215 20.69 4.39 -4.41
N LYS A 216 21.15 4.88 -5.55
CA LYS A 216 21.93 6.12 -5.67
C LYS A 216 20.98 7.31 -5.75
N TRP A 217 21.18 8.29 -4.88
CA TRP A 217 20.32 9.46 -4.76
C TRP A 217 20.95 10.72 -5.30
N VAL A 218 20.17 11.49 -6.09
CA VAL A 218 20.48 12.87 -6.45
C VAL A 218 19.50 13.79 -5.72
N ASN A 219 20.03 14.75 -4.97
CA ASN A 219 19.24 15.73 -4.24
C ASN A 219 19.26 17.07 -4.97
N GLU A 220 18.14 17.45 -5.57
CA GLU A 220 17.91 18.74 -6.24
C GLU A 220 16.89 19.59 -5.50
N THR A 221 16.62 19.29 -4.23
CA THR A 221 15.70 20.11 -3.44
C THR A 221 16.37 21.38 -2.93
N HIS A 222 15.58 22.44 -2.85
CA HIS A 222 16.01 23.74 -2.34
C HIS A 222 15.19 24.13 -1.11
N THR A 223 15.77 24.99 -0.29
CA THR A 223 15.09 25.54 0.87
C THR A 223 14.11 26.64 0.43
N ALA A 224 12.89 26.58 0.89
CA ALA A 224 11.87 27.63 0.73
C ALA A 224 11.61 28.36 2.06
N GLY A 225 10.64 29.26 2.07
CA GLY A 225 10.23 29.96 3.29
C GLY A 225 9.76 28.98 4.39
N LYS A 226 9.87 29.41 5.64
CA LYS A 226 9.58 28.57 6.81
C LYS A 226 8.16 27.96 6.79
N GLU A 227 7.19 28.68 6.28
CA GLU A 227 5.76 28.29 6.30
C GLU A 227 5.27 27.61 5.01
N THR A 228 6.17 27.30 4.07
CA THR A 228 5.78 26.77 2.76
C THR A 228 5.38 25.29 2.77
N GLY A 229 5.73 24.54 3.81
CA GLY A 229 5.53 23.09 3.87
C GLY A 229 6.47 22.32 2.94
N ASP A 230 6.22 21.01 2.84
CA ASP A 230 6.91 20.12 1.91
C ASP A 230 6.25 20.20 0.53
N ARG A 231 7.03 20.52 -0.49
CA ARG A 231 6.66 20.52 -1.91
C ARG A 231 7.67 19.71 -2.74
N SER A 232 8.30 18.74 -2.12
CA SER A 232 9.22 17.84 -2.80
C SER A 232 8.49 16.69 -3.49
N ILE A 233 9.09 16.19 -4.56
CA ILE A 233 8.63 15.03 -5.31
C ILE A 233 9.81 14.09 -5.48
N ILE A 234 9.59 12.82 -5.16
CA ILE A 234 10.56 11.76 -5.36
C ILE A 234 10.30 11.10 -6.72
N TYR A 235 11.36 10.93 -7.48
CA TYR A 235 11.35 10.25 -8.77
C TYR A 235 12.20 9.00 -8.70
N THR A 236 11.53 7.87 -8.70
CA THR A 236 12.14 6.54 -8.82
C THR A 236 11.15 5.61 -9.52
N ALA A 237 11.65 4.60 -10.21
CA ALA A 237 10.84 3.60 -10.89
C ALA A 237 11.00 2.23 -10.20
N PRO A 238 10.06 1.30 -10.40
CA PRO A 238 10.26 -0.09 -10.04
C PRO A 238 11.60 -0.62 -10.58
N TYR A 239 12.31 -1.38 -9.75
CA TYR A 239 13.61 -1.99 -10.04
C TYR A 239 14.77 -1.00 -10.31
N SER A 240 14.58 0.31 -10.12
CA SER A 240 15.61 1.30 -10.35
C SER A 240 16.64 1.33 -9.21
N GLU A 241 17.91 1.44 -9.57
CA GLU A 241 19.02 1.71 -8.66
C GLU A 241 19.38 3.20 -8.58
N VAL A 242 18.67 4.03 -9.34
CA VAL A 242 18.87 5.50 -9.37
C VAL A 242 17.57 6.19 -9.06
N ALA A 243 17.64 7.17 -8.18
CA ALA A 243 16.51 8.00 -7.80
C ALA A 243 16.95 9.45 -7.58
N TYR A 244 16.03 10.38 -7.75
CA TYR A 244 16.27 11.77 -7.40
C TYR A 244 15.06 12.37 -6.71
N ILE A 245 15.29 13.43 -5.95
CA ILE A 245 14.26 14.23 -5.32
C ILE A 245 14.42 15.68 -5.74
N ASN A 246 13.32 16.31 -6.11
CA ASN A 246 13.27 17.69 -6.57
C ASN A 246 12.17 18.45 -5.80
N GLY A 247 12.21 19.78 -5.83
CA GLY A 247 11.21 20.65 -5.22
C GLY A 247 11.76 21.46 -4.05
N THR A 248 10.87 21.83 -3.12
CA THR A 248 11.27 22.71 -2.03
C THR A 248 10.86 22.20 -0.66
N LEU A 249 11.69 22.50 0.33
CA LEU A 249 11.50 22.14 1.74
C LEU A 249 11.58 23.39 2.63
N PRO A 250 10.85 23.42 3.76
CA PRO A 250 10.86 24.60 4.63
C PRO A 250 12.23 24.84 5.29
N SER A 251 12.60 26.11 5.47
CA SER A 251 13.85 26.52 6.10
C SER A 251 13.90 26.16 7.59
N GLY A 252 15.11 25.84 8.07
CA GLY A 252 15.41 25.62 9.48
C GLY A 252 14.68 24.44 10.12
N LYS A 253 14.14 23.52 9.32
CA LYS A 253 13.35 22.38 9.77
C LYS A 253 13.82 21.08 9.11
N MET A 254 13.78 20.00 9.87
CA MET A 254 13.91 18.66 9.32
C MET A 254 12.53 18.18 8.85
N THR A 255 12.44 17.74 7.62
CA THR A 255 11.24 17.20 6.99
C THR A 255 11.44 15.71 6.73
N VAL A 256 10.41 14.93 6.97
CA VAL A 256 10.36 13.52 6.58
C VAL A 256 9.56 13.44 5.29
N VAL A 257 10.22 13.02 4.22
CA VAL A 257 9.61 12.79 2.91
C VAL A 257 9.54 11.29 2.69
N SER A 258 8.34 10.77 2.45
CA SER A 258 8.11 9.34 2.28
C SER A 258 8.03 8.97 0.80
N GLY A 259 8.76 7.95 0.39
CA GLY A 259 8.82 7.45 -0.97
C GLY A 259 8.46 5.97 -1.10
N SER A 260 8.29 5.52 -2.35
CA SER A 260 8.06 4.13 -2.71
C SER A 260 9.38 3.39 -2.86
N VAL A 261 9.49 2.22 -2.23
CA VAL A 261 10.66 1.33 -2.37
C VAL A 261 10.68 0.76 -3.80
N PRO A 262 11.78 0.93 -4.56
CA PRO A 262 11.85 0.46 -5.94
C PRO A 262 11.78 -1.06 -6.10
N ASN A 263 12.24 -1.81 -5.11
CA ASN A 263 12.28 -3.28 -5.13
C ASN A 263 12.04 -3.83 -3.73
N PRO A 264 10.79 -3.91 -3.26
CA PRO A 264 10.43 -4.41 -1.93
C PRO A 264 10.87 -5.86 -1.67
N PRO A 265 10.81 -6.82 -2.64
CA PRO A 265 11.34 -8.17 -2.42
C PRO A 265 12.84 -8.15 -2.08
N MET A 266 13.64 -7.40 -2.82
CA MET A 266 15.07 -7.28 -2.52
C MET A 266 15.33 -6.56 -1.20
N GLN A 267 14.52 -5.56 -0.84
CA GLN A 267 14.58 -4.91 0.47
C GLN A 267 14.37 -5.91 1.61
N LEU A 268 13.30 -6.72 1.54
CA LEU A 268 13.04 -7.79 2.50
C LEU A 268 14.22 -8.77 2.56
N GLY A 269 14.70 -9.21 1.39
CA GLY A 269 15.79 -10.17 1.31
C GLY A 269 17.08 -9.67 1.99
N LEU A 270 17.46 -8.42 1.77
CA LEU A 270 18.65 -7.81 2.39
C LEU A 270 18.47 -7.59 3.89
N GLU A 271 17.28 -7.15 4.34
CA GLU A 271 17.00 -7.04 5.77
C GLU A 271 17.03 -8.42 6.46
N MET A 272 16.48 -9.46 5.81
CA MET A 272 16.51 -10.82 6.31
C MET A 272 17.92 -11.40 6.33
N TYR A 273 18.74 -11.14 5.32
CA TYR A 273 20.13 -11.54 5.30
C TYR A 273 20.91 -10.99 6.49
N ASN A 274 20.79 -9.68 6.72
CA ASN A 274 21.42 -9.02 7.87
C ASN A 274 20.89 -9.55 9.22
N LEU A 275 19.57 -9.80 9.29
CA LEU A 275 18.94 -10.39 10.46
C LEU A 275 19.52 -11.79 10.78
N LEU A 276 19.70 -12.62 9.79
CA LEU A 276 20.27 -13.98 9.92
C LEU A 276 21.72 -13.92 10.43
N LEU A 277 22.54 -13.06 9.82
CA LEU A 277 23.92 -12.85 10.27
C LEU A 277 23.99 -12.37 11.74
N ASN A 278 23.12 -11.41 12.11
CA ASN A 278 23.05 -10.89 13.48
C ASN A 278 22.53 -11.92 14.51
N ASN A 279 22.02 -13.05 14.03
CA ASN A 279 21.56 -14.19 14.83
C ASN A 279 22.46 -15.42 14.72
N ASP A 280 23.72 -15.25 14.26
CA ASP A 280 24.72 -16.30 14.09
C ASP A 280 24.31 -17.39 13.07
N ILE A 281 23.52 -17.02 12.05
CA ILE A 281 23.13 -17.90 10.96
C ILE A 281 23.85 -17.43 9.67
N GLU A 282 24.85 -18.16 9.26
CA GLU A 282 25.65 -17.86 8.06
C GLU A 282 24.87 -18.23 6.78
N ILE A 283 24.89 -17.36 5.75
CA ILE A 283 24.42 -17.67 4.40
C ILE A 283 25.61 -17.58 3.45
N LYS A 284 25.86 -18.64 2.67
CA LYS A 284 26.94 -18.68 1.67
C LYS A 284 26.52 -18.16 0.30
N GLY A 285 25.27 -18.35 -0.05
CA GLY A 285 24.72 -17.92 -1.32
C GLY A 285 24.37 -16.43 -1.34
N LYS A 286 23.65 -16.04 -2.38
CA LYS A 286 23.23 -14.65 -2.62
C LYS A 286 21.79 -14.42 -2.16
N VAL A 287 21.46 -13.15 -1.93
CA VAL A 287 20.07 -12.70 -1.87
C VAL A 287 19.60 -12.45 -3.29
N THR A 288 18.43 -12.95 -3.64
CA THR A 288 17.77 -12.70 -4.93
C THR A 288 16.26 -12.78 -4.81
N SER A 289 15.54 -12.30 -5.84
CA SER A 289 14.10 -12.50 -5.94
C SER A 289 13.72 -13.11 -7.29
N ALA A 290 12.51 -13.63 -7.41
CA ALA A 290 12.00 -14.16 -8.68
C ALA A 290 12.03 -13.08 -9.77
N SER A 291 11.52 -11.88 -9.46
CA SER A 291 11.55 -10.75 -10.39
C SER A 291 12.98 -10.28 -10.73
N GLN A 292 13.90 -10.31 -9.77
CA GLN A 292 15.31 -9.96 -10.02
C GLN A 292 15.95 -10.93 -11.00
N LEU A 293 15.70 -12.23 -10.87
CA LEU A 293 16.20 -13.23 -11.81
C LEU A 293 15.63 -13.00 -13.22
N LEU A 294 14.36 -12.67 -13.36
CA LEU A 294 13.76 -12.34 -14.67
C LEU A 294 14.41 -11.11 -15.31
N ILE A 295 14.70 -10.05 -14.52
CA ILE A 295 15.39 -8.85 -15.01
C ILE A 295 16.81 -9.18 -15.48
N GLU A 296 17.48 -10.12 -14.83
CA GLU A 296 18.79 -10.61 -15.23
C GLU A 296 18.73 -11.57 -16.44
N GLY A 297 17.57 -11.78 -17.04
CA GLY A 297 17.38 -12.69 -18.18
C GLY A 297 17.42 -14.17 -17.82
N LYS A 298 17.20 -14.51 -16.55
CA LYS A 298 17.15 -15.89 -16.05
C LYS A 298 15.70 -16.34 -15.88
N GLU A 299 15.43 -17.59 -16.22
CA GLU A 299 14.14 -18.20 -15.91
C GLU A 299 14.02 -18.47 -14.40
N TYR A 300 12.83 -18.26 -13.87
CA TYR A 300 12.48 -18.63 -12.51
C TYR A 300 11.25 -19.54 -12.51
N ALA A 301 11.33 -20.63 -11.79
CA ALA A 301 10.21 -21.51 -11.48
C ALA A 301 10.07 -21.60 -9.95
N PRO A 302 8.86 -21.46 -9.39
CA PRO A 302 8.66 -21.57 -7.95
C PRO A 302 9.21 -22.86 -7.38
N LEU A 303 10.04 -22.76 -6.35
CA LEU A 303 10.69 -23.90 -5.73
C LEU A 303 9.76 -24.56 -4.72
N LYS A 304 9.63 -25.89 -4.81
CA LYS A 304 8.93 -26.70 -3.80
C LYS A 304 9.87 -26.97 -2.63
N GLY A 305 9.75 -26.18 -1.56
CA GLY A 305 10.50 -26.34 -0.32
C GLY A 305 9.69 -27.01 0.79
N LYS A 306 10.39 -27.45 1.85
CA LYS A 306 9.77 -27.86 3.11
C LYS A 306 9.40 -26.61 3.90
N GLU A 307 8.10 -26.44 4.20
CA GLU A 307 7.60 -25.29 4.96
C GLU A 307 8.05 -25.37 6.41
N ILE A 308 8.52 -24.24 6.95
CA ILE A 308 8.94 -24.09 8.36
C ILE A 308 8.14 -23.02 9.09
N LEU A 309 7.52 -22.10 8.33
CA LEU A 309 6.65 -21.05 8.89
C LEU A 309 5.56 -20.71 7.88
N VAL A 310 4.33 -20.62 8.37
CA VAL A 310 3.21 -19.96 7.67
C VAL A 310 2.81 -18.75 8.50
N TYR A 311 2.94 -17.57 7.92
CA TYR A 311 2.59 -16.31 8.55
C TYR A 311 1.35 -15.71 7.86
N TYR A 312 0.35 -15.34 8.65
CA TYR A 312 -0.91 -14.81 8.15
C TYR A 312 -0.97 -13.30 8.33
N SER A 313 -1.53 -12.61 7.35
CA SER A 313 -1.85 -11.18 7.44
C SER A 313 -2.94 -10.90 8.50
N PRO A 314 -3.22 -9.65 8.87
CA PRO A 314 -4.50 -9.26 9.45
C PRO A 314 -5.68 -9.76 8.59
N THR A 315 -6.87 -9.87 9.17
CA THR A 315 -8.09 -10.22 8.45
C THR A 315 -8.51 -9.12 7.47
N MET A 316 -9.25 -9.48 6.43
CA MET A 316 -9.68 -8.56 5.37
C MET A 316 -10.45 -7.36 5.92
N ASP A 317 -11.30 -7.52 6.92
CA ASP A 317 -12.01 -6.41 7.57
C ASP A 317 -11.05 -5.35 8.13
N LYS A 318 -9.91 -5.77 8.72
CA LYS A 318 -8.86 -4.87 9.24
C LYS A 318 -8.06 -4.22 8.11
N ILE A 319 -7.82 -4.95 7.02
CA ILE A 319 -7.16 -4.42 5.83
C ILE A 319 -8.06 -3.35 5.20
N VAL A 320 -9.34 -3.66 5.00
CA VAL A 320 -10.32 -2.71 4.45
C VAL A 320 -10.49 -1.48 5.35
N TYR A 321 -10.44 -1.65 6.67
CA TYR A 321 -10.49 -0.50 7.59
C TYR A 321 -9.37 0.51 7.32
N TRP A 322 -8.11 0.07 7.21
CA TRP A 322 -7.00 0.99 6.94
C TRP A 322 -6.96 1.46 5.48
N PHE A 323 -7.35 0.60 4.54
CA PHE A 323 -7.54 0.95 3.14
C PHE A 323 -8.46 2.17 2.98
N MET A 324 -9.63 2.13 3.62
CA MET A 324 -10.59 3.21 3.58
C MET A 324 -10.17 4.42 4.42
N ARG A 325 -9.67 4.18 5.64
CA ARG A 325 -9.33 5.26 6.58
C ARG A 325 -8.13 6.10 6.14
N LYS A 326 -7.12 5.48 5.52
CA LYS A 326 -5.87 6.14 5.08
C LYS A 326 -5.72 6.20 3.58
N SER A 327 -6.70 5.69 2.85
CA SER A 327 -6.70 5.72 1.39
C SER A 327 -5.43 5.10 0.78
N VAL A 328 -4.95 3.98 1.33
CA VAL A 328 -3.69 3.32 0.94
C VAL A 328 -3.81 2.71 -0.45
N ASN A 329 -3.18 3.31 -1.46
CA ASN A 329 -3.27 2.83 -2.85
C ASN A 329 -2.73 1.41 -3.01
N LEU A 330 -1.61 1.10 -2.36
CA LEU A 330 -1.02 -0.25 -2.36
C LEU A 330 -2.06 -1.34 -2.04
N TYR A 331 -2.93 -1.10 -1.03
CA TYR A 331 -3.96 -2.08 -0.66
C TYR A 331 -4.99 -2.25 -1.76
N GLY A 332 -5.43 -1.16 -2.39
CA GLY A 332 -6.38 -1.20 -3.51
C GLY A 332 -5.84 -1.96 -4.70
N GLU A 333 -4.63 -1.66 -5.13
CA GLU A 333 -3.98 -2.33 -6.26
C GLU A 333 -3.72 -3.81 -5.97
N THR A 334 -3.32 -4.15 -4.74
CA THR A 334 -3.18 -5.55 -4.31
C THR A 334 -4.50 -6.31 -4.41
N LEU A 335 -5.59 -5.71 -3.95
CA LEU A 335 -6.92 -6.32 -4.05
C LEU A 335 -7.33 -6.55 -5.51
N VAL A 336 -7.10 -5.58 -6.39
CA VAL A 336 -7.39 -5.72 -7.84
C VAL A 336 -6.59 -6.86 -8.46
N LYS A 337 -5.27 -6.95 -8.19
CA LYS A 337 -4.44 -8.08 -8.65
C LYS A 337 -4.93 -9.42 -8.07
N THR A 338 -5.33 -9.43 -6.80
CA THR A 338 -5.88 -10.64 -6.16
C THR A 338 -7.17 -11.10 -6.84
N PHE A 339 -8.08 -10.17 -7.17
CA PHE A 339 -9.31 -10.50 -7.91
C PHE A 339 -9.01 -11.09 -9.28
N GLY A 340 -8.02 -10.56 -10.00
CA GLY A 340 -7.62 -11.07 -11.31
C GLY A 340 -7.10 -12.51 -11.30
N LEU A 341 -6.68 -13.04 -10.15
CA LEU A 341 -6.26 -14.43 -10.00
C LEU A 341 -7.40 -15.38 -9.57
N LEU A 342 -8.59 -14.85 -9.26
CA LEU A 342 -9.77 -15.64 -8.90
C LEU A 342 -10.66 -15.95 -10.10
N VAL A 343 -10.44 -15.27 -11.21
CA VAL A 343 -11.19 -15.40 -12.48
C VAL A 343 -10.36 -16.18 -13.48
#